data_4ccd23b0e148c7de154b633024249f7d
#
_entry.id   4ccd23b0e148c7de154b633024249f7d
#
_cell.length_a   1.000
_cell.length_b   1.000
_cell.length_c   1.000
_cell.angle_alpha   90.00
_cell.angle_beta   90.00
_cell.angle_gamma   90.00
#
_symmetry.space_group_name_H-M   'P 1'
#
loop_
_entity.id
_entity.type
_entity.pdbx_description
1 polymer ?
#
loop_
_entity_poly.entity_id
_entity_poly.type
_entity_poly.pdbx_seq_one_letter_code
_entity_poly.pdbx_strand_id
1 'polypeptide(L)'
;LVGGINVQSKDQHVQRALLDMSTTAQINDSLKLGTVLLGEIGNVGKLHKPRVEQAGFAVLKAPDIPSVLVETAFISNPEEEKRLRSSAYQEQLADALMRGITRYFAKNPPLARSRSV
;
A
#
# COMPACT_ATOMS: atom_id res chain seq x y z
N LEU A 1 -17.88 -9.63 -1.14
CA LEU A 1 -16.95 -10.21 -0.16
C LEU A 1 -15.93 -9.19 0.28
N VAL A 2 -15.65 -9.12 1.54
CA VAL A 2 -14.64 -8.24 2.11
C VAL A 2 -13.66 -9.11 2.91
N GLY A 3 -12.36 -9.02 2.58
CA GLY A 3 -11.32 -9.84 3.22
C GLY A 3 -11.57 -11.35 3.11
N GLY A 4 -12.24 -11.80 2.06
CA GLY A 4 -12.62 -13.21 1.88
C GLY A 4 -13.87 -13.62 2.63
N ILE A 5 -14.53 -12.72 3.34
CA ILE A 5 -15.73 -12.98 4.14
C ILE A 5 -16.96 -12.44 3.38
N ASN A 6 -18.01 -13.25 3.34
CA ASN A 6 -19.29 -12.81 2.76
C ASN A 6 -19.99 -11.87 3.75
N VAL A 7 -20.10 -10.60 3.39
CA VAL A 7 -20.75 -9.60 4.24
C VAL A 7 -22.25 -9.43 3.93
N GLN A 8 -22.82 -10.24 3.05
CA GLN A 8 -24.25 -10.24 2.77
C GLN A 8 -25.04 -10.99 3.84
N SER A 9 -24.78 -10.65 5.09
CA SER A 9 -25.55 -11.16 6.21
C SER A 9 -26.85 -10.37 6.35
N LYS A 10 -27.90 -11.01 6.86
CA LYS A 10 -29.17 -10.35 7.16
C LYS A 10 -29.07 -9.40 8.35
N ASP A 11 -28.07 -9.56 9.19
CA ASP A 11 -27.86 -8.70 10.37
C ASP A 11 -26.92 -7.56 10.03
N GLN A 12 -27.43 -6.33 10.06
CA GLN A 12 -26.66 -5.13 9.78
C GLN A 12 -25.52 -4.91 10.78
N HIS A 13 -25.70 -5.30 12.04
CA HIS A 13 -24.67 -5.17 13.05
C HIS A 13 -23.49 -6.11 12.76
N VAL A 14 -23.79 -7.33 12.33
CA VAL A 14 -22.77 -8.31 11.93
C VAL A 14 -22.04 -7.80 10.69
N GLN A 15 -22.77 -7.31 9.69
CA GLN A 15 -22.16 -6.74 8.49
C GLN A 15 -21.20 -5.58 8.83
N ARG A 16 -21.63 -4.67 9.69
CA ARG A 16 -20.79 -3.54 10.11
C ARG A 16 -19.55 -4.02 10.86
N ALA A 17 -19.69 -4.99 11.77
CA ALA A 17 -18.56 -5.53 12.50
C ALA A 17 -17.55 -6.19 11.56
N LEU A 18 -18.00 -6.95 10.57
CA LEU A 18 -17.12 -7.57 9.58
C LEU A 18 -16.40 -6.55 8.72
N LEU A 19 -17.09 -5.48 8.29
CA LEU A 19 -16.49 -4.39 7.53
C LEU A 19 -15.45 -3.64 8.37
N ASP A 20 -15.75 -3.35 9.63
CA ASP A 20 -14.82 -2.66 10.53
C ASP A 20 -13.57 -3.50 10.78
N MET A 21 -13.71 -4.80 10.99
CA MET A 21 -12.59 -5.72 11.16
C MET A 21 -11.73 -5.79 9.89
N SER A 22 -12.37 -5.90 8.73
CA SER A 22 -11.68 -5.96 7.45
C SER A 22 -10.95 -4.64 7.16
N THR A 23 -11.57 -3.51 7.44
CA THR A 23 -10.96 -2.19 7.28
C THR A 23 -9.74 -2.02 8.19
N THR A 24 -9.84 -2.46 9.45
CA THR A 24 -8.71 -2.42 10.38
C THR A 24 -7.55 -3.29 9.90
N ALA A 25 -7.83 -4.51 9.45
CA ALA A 25 -6.82 -5.40 8.90
C ALA A 25 -6.16 -4.79 7.66
N GLN A 26 -6.95 -4.21 6.77
CA GLN A 26 -6.47 -3.54 5.57
C GLN A 26 -5.54 -2.38 5.91
N ILE A 27 -5.89 -1.56 6.90
CA ILE A 27 -5.04 -0.45 7.34
C ILE A 27 -3.71 -0.98 7.88
N ASN A 28 -3.73 -2.01 8.71
CA ASN A 28 -2.53 -2.61 9.25
C ASN A 28 -1.64 -3.19 8.16
N ASP A 29 -2.22 -3.87 7.19
CA ASP A 29 -1.50 -4.43 6.05
C ASP A 29 -0.93 -3.33 5.16
N SER A 30 -1.68 -2.26 4.97
CA SER A 30 -1.23 -1.08 4.20
C SER A 30 -0.04 -0.40 4.88
N LEU A 31 -0.05 -0.27 6.20
CA LEU A 31 1.07 0.29 6.96
C LEU A 31 2.32 -0.59 6.85
N LYS A 32 2.16 -1.91 6.90
CA LYS A 32 3.27 -2.85 6.69
C LYS A 32 3.86 -2.74 5.29
N LEU A 33 3.00 -2.75 4.28
CA LEU A 33 3.43 -2.57 2.90
C LEU A 33 4.15 -1.25 2.71
N GLY A 34 3.57 -0.17 3.21
CA GLY A 34 4.17 1.17 3.13
C GLY A 34 5.54 1.23 3.79
N THR A 35 5.72 0.59 4.94
CA THR A 35 7.01 0.55 5.65
C THR A 35 8.07 -0.17 4.82
N VAL A 36 7.73 -1.28 4.20
CA VAL A 36 8.65 -2.03 3.33
C VAL A 36 9.02 -1.19 2.11
N LEU A 37 8.04 -0.57 1.46
CA LEU A 37 8.27 0.30 0.31
C LEU A 37 9.14 1.50 0.65
N LEU A 38 8.87 2.14 1.78
CA LEU A 38 9.63 3.30 2.24
C LEU A 38 11.10 2.93 2.49
N GLY A 39 11.36 1.76 3.08
CA GLY A 39 12.71 1.26 3.26
C GLY A 39 13.45 1.08 1.94
N GLU A 40 12.81 0.52 0.93
CA GLU A 40 13.40 0.34 -0.40
C GLU A 40 13.65 1.67 -1.10
N ILE A 41 12.70 2.60 -1.03
CA ILE A 41 12.83 3.94 -1.63
C ILE A 41 13.97 4.71 -0.96
N GLY A 42 14.14 4.55 0.34
CA GLY A 42 15.22 5.19 1.08
C GLY A 42 16.62 4.79 0.61
N ASN A 43 16.75 3.62 -0.03
CA ASN A 43 18.01 3.17 -0.62
C ASN A 43 18.30 3.84 -1.96
N VAL A 44 17.31 4.44 -2.59
CA VAL A 44 17.44 5.10 -3.90
C VAL A 44 17.66 6.60 -3.74
N GLY A 45 17.03 7.23 -2.76
CA GLY A 45 17.12 8.65 -2.57
C GLY A 45 16.73 9.08 -1.16
N LYS A 46 16.88 10.38 -0.91
CA LYS A 46 16.56 10.96 0.38
C LYS A 46 15.04 10.95 0.60
N LEU A 47 14.63 10.45 1.75
CA LEU A 47 13.24 10.51 2.18
C LEU A 47 12.92 11.88 2.76
N HIS A 48 11.75 12.43 2.42
CA HIS A 48 11.23 13.64 3.06
C HIS A 48 10.79 13.35 4.49
N LYS A 49 10.16 12.19 4.69
CA LYS A 49 9.75 11.72 6.01
C LYS A 49 10.15 10.25 6.15
N PRO A 50 10.75 9.88 7.28
CA PRO A 50 11.23 8.50 7.47
C PRO A 50 10.14 7.52 7.87
N ARG A 51 8.90 7.97 7.97
CA ARG A 51 7.78 7.16 8.43
C ARG A 51 6.62 7.21 7.45
N VAL A 52 5.89 6.11 7.38
CA VAL A 52 4.61 6.07 6.68
C VAL A 52 3.60 6.92 7.44
N GLU A 53 2.88 7.76 6.73
CA GLU A 53 1.80 8.55 7.30
C GLU A 53 0.46 7.96 6.94
N GLN A 54 -0.46 8.00 7.87
CA GLN A 54 -1.83 7.59 7.67
C GLN A 54 -2.70 8.81 7.43
N ALA A 55 -3.52 8.76 6.37
CA ALA A 55 -4.47 9.81 6.06
C ALA A 55 -5.72 9.22 5.42
N GLY A 56 -6.82 9.92 5.57
CA GLY A 56 -8.12 9.48 5.07
C GLY A 56 -8.32 9.73 3.58
N PHE A 57 -7.44 9.25 2.72
CA PHE A 57 -7.60 9.39 1.28
C PHE A 57 -8.68 8.45 0.77
N ALA A 58 -9.66 9.00 0.04
CA ALA A 58 -10.74 8.19 -0.53
C ALA A 58 -10.23 7.08 -1.45
N VAL A 59 -9.15 7.35 -2.19
CA VAL A 59 -8.55 6.38 -3.12
C VAL A 59 -7.94 5.17 -2.40
N LEU A 60 -7.67 5.27 -1.09
CA LEU A 60 -7.06 4.20 -0.31
C LEU A 60 -8.07 3.42 0.54
N LYS A 61 -9.36 3.59 0.30
CA LYS A 61 -10.42 3.00 1.15
C LYS A 61 -10.96 1.67 0.66
N ALA A 62 -10.18 0.92 -0.10
CA ALA A 62 -10.54 -0.46 -0.43
C ALA A 62 -10.48 -1.32 0.85
N PRO A 63 -11.57 -2.01 1.25
CA PRO A 63 -11.61 -2.66 2.55
C PRO A 63 -10.85 -3.99 2.63
N ASP A 64 -10.44 -4.55 1.52
CA ASP A 64 -9.85 -5.89 1.43
C ASP A 64 -8.49 -5.91 0.71
N ILE A 65 -7.96 -4.76 0.34
CA ILE A 65 -6.70 -4.65 -0.41
C ILE A 65 -5.77 -3.67 0.29
N PRO A 66 -4.53 -4.07 0.62
CA PRO A 66 -3.53 -3.10 1.09
C PRO A 66 -3.33 -2.00 0.05
N SER A 67 -3.41 -0.76 0.49
CA SER A 67 -3.37 0.39 -0.40
C SER A 67 -2.44 1.45 0.16
N VAL A 68 -1.53 1.95 -0.68
CA VAL A 68 -0.59 3.01 -0.30
C VAL A 68 -0.50 4.04 -1.42
N LEU A 69 -0.27 5.27 -1.04
CA LEU A 69 0.06 6.34 -1.96
C LEU A 69 1.55 6.63 -1.82
N VAL A 70 2.27 6.53 -2.93
CA VAL A 70 3.70 6.82 -2.96
C VAL A 70 3.91 8.19 -3.60
N GLU A 71 4.42 9.12 -2.82
CA GLU A 71 4.80 10.44 -3.32
C GLU A 71 6.28 10.41 -3.70
N THR A 72 6.56 10.56 -4.99
CA THR A 72 7.90 10.34 -5.53
C THR A 72 8.77 11.58 -5.49
N ALA A 73 8.18 12.77 -5.46
CA ALA A 73 8.92 14.03 -5.42
C ALA A 73 7.97 15.20 -5.14
N PHE A 74 8.55 16.29 -4.65
CA PHE A 74 7.89 17.60 -4.63
C PHE A 74 8.32 18.38 -5.85
N ILE A 75 7.47 18.49 -6.85
CA ILE A 75 7.80 19.15 -8.12
C ILE A 75 8.02 20.65 -7.97
N SER A 76 7.65 21.25 -6.84
CA SER A 76 8.00 22.64 -6.51
C SER A 76 9.49 22.81 -6.20
N ASN A 77 10.22 21.73 -5.94
CA ASN A 77 11.66 21.73 -5.73
C ASN A 77 12.36 21.41 -7.06
N PRO A 78 13.15 22.36 -7.65
CA PRO A 78 13.77 22.16 -8.97
C PRO A 78 14.70 20.95 -9.03
N GLU A 79 15.43 20.66 -7.95
CA GLU A 79 16.34 19.52 -7.90
C GLU A 79 15.58 18.19 -7.93
N GLU A 80 14.47 18.11 -7.21
CA GLU A 80 13.63 16.92 -7.21
C GLU A 80 12.92 16.73 -8.54
N GLU A 81 12.43 17.81 -9.14
CA GLU A 81 11.82 17.78 -10.46
C GLU A 81 12.82 17.26 -11.51
N LYS A 82 14.04 17.80 -11.48
CA LYS A 82 15.10 17.38 -12.39
C LYS A 82 15.41 15.89 -12.25
N ARG A 83 15.49 15.41 -11.02
CA ARG A 83 15.75 14.01 -10.73
C ARG A 83 14.62 13.11 -11.23
N LEU A 84 13.38 13.54 -11.03
CA LEU A 84 12.20 12.80 -11.49
C LEU A 84 12.13 12.70 -13.03
N ARG A 85 12.71 13.64 -13.74
CA ARG A 85 12.80 13.60 -15.21
C ARG A 85 13.86 12.64 -15.72
N SER A 86 14.80 12.23 -14.88
CA SER A 86 15.86 11.30 -15.26
C SER A 86 15.29 9.89 -15.43
N SER A 87 15.49 9.29 -16.59
CA SER A 87 15.06 7.91 -16.84
C SER A 87 15.79 6.92 -15.92
N ALA A 88 17.06 7.18 -15.64
CA ALA A 88 17.83 6.34 -14.71
C ALA A 88 17.23 6.36 -13.31
N TYR A 89 16.85 7.53 -12.82
CA TYR A 89 16.22 7.66 -11.51
C TYR A 89 14.83 7.00 -11.48
N GLN A 90 14.07 7.17 -12.56
CA GLN A 90 12.75 6.52 -12.69
C GLN A 90 12.87 5.00 -12.63
N GLU A 91 13.86 4.42 -13.29
CA GLU A 91 14.11 2.98 -13.24
C GLU A 91 14.51 2.52 -11.84
N GLN A 92 15.39 3.26 -11.17
CA GLN A 92 15.80 2.95 -9.81
C GLN A 92 14.61 2.97 -8.85
N LEU A 93 13.73 3.96 -8.99
CA LEU A 93 12.54 4.06 -8.17
C LEU A 93 11.56 2.92 -8.45
N ALA A 94 11.33 2.62 -9.72
CA ALA A 94 10.46 1.51 -10.12
C ALA A 94 10.98 0.16 -9.60
N ASP A 95 12.28 -0.07 -9.69
CA ASP A 95 12.91 -1.29 -9.17
C ASP A 95 12.78 -1.37 -7.65
N ALA A 96 12.95 -0.25 -6.96
CA ALA A 96 12.78 -0.18 -5.50
C ALA A 96 11.35 -0.53 -5.09
N LEU A 97 10.36 0.01 -5.78
CA LEU A 97 8.95 -0.30 -5.54
C LEU A 97 8.66 -1.79 -5.80
N MET A 98 9.19 -2.33 -6.89
CA MET A 98 9.01 -3.76 -7.21
C MET A 98 9.64 -4.64 -6.14
N ARG A 99 10.85 -4.33 -5.68
CA ARG A 99 11.51 -5.09 -4.60
C ARG A 99 10.66 -5.05 -3.33
N GLY A 100 10.13 -3.88 -2.98
CA GLY A 100 9.30 -3.72 -1.79
C GLY A 100 8.03 -4.54 -1.88
N ILE A 101 7.33 -4.48 -3.00
CA ILE A 101 6.11 -5.27 -3.22
C ILE A 101 6.42 -6.77 -3.15
N THR A 102 7.47 -7.20 -3.82
CA THR A 102 7.88 -8.61 -3.82
C THR A 102 8.23 -9.09 -2.41
N ARG A 103 8.99 -8.31 -1.65
CA ARG A 103 9.34 -8.64 -0.27
C ARG A 103 8.10 -8.72 0.62
N TYR A 104 7.19 -7.77 0.48
CA TYR A 104 5.97 -7.77 1.27
C TYR A 104 5.17 -9.05 1.04
N PHE A 105 4.91 -9.40 -0.22
CA PHE A 105 4.10 -10.57 -0.53
C PHE A 105 4.82 -11.90 -0.29
N ALA A 106 6.14 -11.92 -0.23
CA ALA A 106 6.88 -13.11 0.17
C ALA A 106 6.59 -13.49 1.63
N LYS A 107 6.40 -12.50 2.49
CA LYS A 107 6.08 -12.70 3.91
C LYS A 107 4.58 -12.65 4.22
N ASN A 108 3.81 -12.05 3.34
CA ASN A 108 2.37 -11.85 3.50
C ASN A 108 1.66 -12.31 2.22
N PRO A 109 1.68 -13.61 1.90
CA PRO A 109 1.07 -14.08 0.67
C PRO A 109 -0.42 -13.75 0.65
N PRO A 110 -0.97 -13.44 -0.52
CA PRO A 110 -2.41 -13.23 -0.64
C PRO A 110 -3.15 -14.49 -0.16
N LEU A 111 -4.31 -14.28 0.47
CA LEU A 111 -5.16 -15.39 0.85
C LEU A 111 -5.46 -16.22 -0.40
N ALA A 112 -5.23 -17.53 -0.31
CA ALA A 112 -5.58 -18.42 -1.39
C ALA A 112 -7.07 -18.28 -1.69
N ARG A 113 -7.40 -17.77 -2.85
CA ARG A 113 -8.76 -17.77 -3.32
C ARG A 113 -9.16 -19.22 -3.51
N SER A 114 -10.29 -19.60 -2.91
CA SER A 114 -10.86 -20.89 -3.20
C SER A 114 -10.99 -21.05 -4.71
N ARG A 115 -10.25 -21.98 -5.27
CA ARG A 115 -10.42 -22.36 -6.68
C ARG A 115 -11.59 -23.30 -6.81
N SER A 116 -12.74 -22.82 -6.46
CA SER A 116 -13.98 -23.56 -6.70
C SER A 116 -14.39 -23.52 -8.18
N VAL A 117 -13.46 -23.33 -8.99
CA VAL A 117 -13.63 -23.34 -10.44
C VAL A 117 -13.13 -24.61 -11.02
#